data_bca84ad1154ec027eb6ea828ea95bb84
#
_entry.id   bca84ad1154ec027eb6ea828ea95bb84
#
_cell.length_a   1.000
_cell.length_b   1.000
_cell.length_c   1.000
_cell.angle_alpha   90.00
_cell.angle_beta   90.00
_cell.angle_gamma   90.00
#
_symmetry.space_group_name_H-M   'P 1'
#
loop_
_entity.id
_entity.type
_entity.pdbx_description
1 polymer ?
#
loop_
_entity_poly.entity_id
_entity_poly.type
_entity_poly.pdbx_seq_one_letter_code
_entity_poly.pdbx_strand_id
1 'polypeptide(L)'
;MSEKKFHSLKLNDYDIVDTIRTLPFGRIKTAKNKRTNELIALKILNKSEIIKSKQEPHISNEFNILQEIAHPSIISLLSANNDDKYIYLAFEFLLGGDLFTLLRVENKFSIEKAQFYAGQIVFVLDYLHSKNIIYRNLKPENILINKNGYIKISDFGLSKVIEDRTYTMCGTPGYLAPEIILNKGYGLSVDWWAFGILLYEMICGVDPFADEDTMKIYENILERKIQFSSDFDDKSRSLIKHLLEPDLSKRYGNLKSGVNDIKNHPFFKSMNWDKLLRQEIEAPFIPKIKGDNELKYYNVYPDSDDNAEPIKKEDDPFVKWFN
;
A
#
# COMPACT_ATOMS: atom_id res chain seq x y z
N MET A 1 -13.88 -7.34 21.29
CA MET A 1 -13.70 -7.11 19.85
C MET A 1 -14.45 -8.24 19.16
N SER A 2 -15.47 -7.94 18.35
CA SER A 2 -16.19 -8.98 17.61
C SER A 2 -15.25 -9.51 16.53
N GLU A 3 -14.94 -10.80 16.58
CA GLU A 3 -14.28 -11.51 15.48
C GLU A 3 -15.10 -11.23 14.21
N LYS A 4 -14.47 -10.57 13.23
CA LYS A 4 -15.05 -10.48 11.87
C LYS A 4 -15.15 -11.91 11.36
N LYS A 5 -16.34 -12.53 11.41
CA LYS A 5 -16.58 -13.81 10.72
C LYS A 5 -16.45 -13.53 9.22
N PHE A 6 -15.32 -13.91 8.65
CA PHE A 6 -15.16 -13.90 7.20
C PHE A 6 -16.14 -14.91 6.60
N HIS A 7 -17.01 -14.45 5.73
CA HIS A 7 -17.82 -15.34 4.93
C HIS A 7 -16.93 -16.05 3.90
N SER A 8 -17.07 -17.36 3.77
CA SER A 8 -16.39 -18.09 2.70
C SER A 8 -16.80 -17.53 1.34
N LEU A 9 -15.82 -17.15 0.52
CA LEU A 9 -16.03 -16.68 -0.84
C LEU A 9 -16.61 -17.83 -1.70
N LYS A 10 -17.79 -17.63 -2.25
CA LYS A 10 -18.39 -18.55 -3.22
C LYS A 10 -18.06 -18.09 -4.63
N LEU A 11 -16.98 -18.63 -5.21
CA LEU A 11 -16.51 -18.24 -6.55
C LEU A 11 -17.58 -18.39 -7.62
N ASN A 12 -18.49 -19.36 -7.52
CA ASN A 12 -19.59 -19.58 -8.45
C ASN A 12 -20.60 -18.41 -8.51
N ASP A 13 -20.62 -17.54 -7.48
CA ASP A 13 -21.47 -16.35 -7.45
C ASP A 13 -20.88 -15.18 -8.27
N TYR A 14 -19.67 -15.34 -8.83
CA TYR A 14 -18.97 -14.29 -9.54
C TYR A 14 -18.60 -14.73 -10.96
N ASP A 15 -18.63 -13.76 -11.88
CA ASP A 15 -17.97 -13.84 -13.18
C ASP A 15 -16.61 -13.17 -13.05
N ILE A 16 -15.53 -13.95 -13.19
CA ILE A 16 -14.16 -13.45 -13.19
C ILE A 16 -13.88 -12.89 -14.58
N VAL A 17 -13.44 -11.63 -14.65
CA VAL A 17 -13.38 -10.88 -15.92
C VAL A 17 -11.93 -10.52 -16.27
N ASP A 18 -11.51 -9.29 -16.00
CA ASP A 18 -10.26 -8.74 -16.50
C ASP A 18 -9.10 -8.89 -15.50
N THR A 19 -7.91 -9.18 -16.00
CA THR A 19 -6.68 -9.07 -15.21
C THR A 19 -6.23 -7.62 -15.17
N ILE A 20 -6.22 -7.03 -13.98
CA ILE A 20 -5.86 -5.62 -13.75
C ILE A 20 -4.46 -5.44 -13.14
N ARG A 21 -3.84 -6.51 -12.67
CA ARG A 21 -2.46 -6.52 -12.16
C ARG A 21 -1.88 -7.91 -12.18
N THR A 22 -0.62 -8.03 -12.59
CA THR A 22 0.18 -9.25 -12.45
C THR A 22 0.99 -9.20 -11.16
N LEU A 23 1.18 -10.35 -10.52
CA LEU A 23 1.92 -10.52 -9.27
C LEU A 23 2.97 -11.63 -9.44
N PRO A 24 4.02 -11.69 -8.61
CA PRO A 24 5.03 -12.76 -8.69
C PRO A 24 4.45 -14.18 -8.59
N PHE A 25 3.37 -14.36 -7.81
CA PHE A 25 2.74 -15.66 -7.57
C PHE A 25 1.27 -15.69 -7.99
N GLY A 26 0.88 -14.85 -8.96
CA GLY A 26 -0.51 -14.81 -9.39
C GLY A 26 -0.93 -13.48 -10.02
N ARG A 27 -2.18 -13.09 -9.79
CA ARG A 27 -2.78 -11.93 -10.45
C ARG A 27 -3.92 -11.32 -9.62
N ILE A 28 -4.27 -10.08 -9.92
CA ILE A 28 -5.49 -9.45 -9.44
C ILE A 28 -6.43 -9.33 -10.62
N LYS A 29 -7.61 -9.91 -10.49
CA LYS A 29 -8.68 -9.83 -11.49
C LYS A 29 -9.87 -9.06 -10.95
N THR A 30 -10.63 -8.46 -11.83
CA THR A 30 -11.98 -8.02 -11.50
C THR A 30 -12.91 -9.22 -11.48
N ALA A 31 -13.81 -9.25 -10.52
CA ALA A 31 -14.86 -10.26 -10.49
C ALA A 31 -16.21 -9.58 -10.21
N LYS A 32 -17.22 -9.90 -11.01
CA LYS A 32 -18.54 -9.31 -10.97
C LYS A 32 -19.53 -10.24 -10.31
N ASN A 33 -20.20 -9.80 -9.26
CA ASN A 33 -21.24 -10.59 -8.61
C ASN A 33 -22.45 -10.74 -9.56
N LYS A 34 -22.83 -11.99 -9.84
CA LYS A 34 -23.91 -12.34 -10.81
C LYS A 34 -25.27 -11.80 -10.40
N ARG A 35 -25.51 -11.60 -9.10
CA ARG A 35 -26.79 -11.14 -8.57
C ARG A 35 -26.85 -9.62 -8.40
N THR A 36 -25.80 -9.00 -7.80
CA THR A 36 -25.80 -7.56 -7.49
C THR A 36 -25.14 -6.71 -8.57
N ASN A 37 -24.41 -7.33 -9.50
CA ASN A 37 -23.55 -6.67 -10.50
C ASN A 37 -22.38 -5.86 -9.90
N GLU A 38 -22.13 -5.93 -8.60
CA GLU A 38 -21.02 -5.24 -7.95
C GLU A 38 -19.68 -5.88 -8.32
N LEU A 39 -18.67 -5.03 -8.53
CA LEU A 39 -17.30 -5.47 -8.75
C LEU A 39 -16.56 -5.64 -7.44
N ILE A 40 -15.74 -6.69 -7.41
CA ILE A 40 -14.69 -6.91 -6.40
C ILE A 40 -13.34 -7.04 -7.11
N ALA A 41 -12.25 -6.78 -6.38
CA ALA A 41 -10.91 -7.14 -6.80
C ALA A 41 -10.57 -8.52 -6.20
N LEU A 42 -10.30 -9.49 -7.07
CA LEU A 42 -10.00 -10.86 -6.69
C LEU A 42 -8.50 -11.13 -6.89
N LYS A 43 -7.75 -11.22 -5.79
CA LYS A 43 -6.35 -11.65 -5.78
C LYS A 43 -6.32 -13.17 -5.84
N ILE A 44 -5.73 -13.73 -6.89
CA ILE A 44 -5.62 -15.16 -7.14
C ILE A 44 -4.15 -15.53 -7.06
N LEU A 45 -3.78 -16.40 -6.13
CA LEU A 45 -2.40 -16.79 -5.85
C LEU A 45 -2.18 -18.27 -6.10
N ASN A 46 -1.13 -18.62 -6.85
CA ASN A 46 -0.76 -19.98 -7.18
C ASN A 46 -0.02 -20.63 -5.99
N LYS A 47 -0.65 -21.64 -5.37
CA LYS A 47 -0.11 -22.34 -4.21
C LYS A 47 1.21 -23.05 -4.51
N SER A 48 1.32 -23.73 -5.67
CA SER A 48 2.52 -24.49 -6.00
C SER A 48 3.76 -23.58 -6.15
N GLU A 49 3.59 -22.38 -6.72
CA GLU A 49 4.69 -21.40 -6.85
C GLU A 49 5.07 -20.79 -5.50
N ILE A 50 4.11 -20.52 -4.64
CA ILE A 50 4.35 -20.00 -3.28
C ILE A 50 5.18 -21.02 -2.48
N ILE A 51 4.82 -22.30 -2.53
CA ILE A 51 5.53 -23.39 -1.82
C ILE A 51 6.93 -23.56 -2.42
N LYS A 52 7.06 -23.67 -3.75
CA LYS A 52 8.37 -23.77 -4.43
C LYS A 52 9.31 -22.63 -4.04
N SER A 53 8.77 -21.42 -3.84
CA SER A 53 9.51 -20.21 -3.47
C SER A 53 9.64 -19.99 -1.96
N LYS A 54 9.07 -20.87 -1.12
CA LYS A 54 9.07 -20.79 0.35
C LYS A 54 8.50 -19.45 0.88
N GLN A 55 7.39 -19.01 0.26
CA GLN A 55 6.73 -17.74 0.59
C GLN A 55 5.46 -17.89 1.44
N GLU A 56 5.15 -19.11 1.90
CA GLU A 56 3.96 -19.41 2.71
C GLU A 56 3.87 -18.53 3.97
N PRO A 57 4.97 -18.26 4.71
CA PRO A 57 4.91 -17.38 5.88
C PRO A 57 4.52 -15.96 5.54
N HIS A 58 4.94 -15.43 4.38
CA HIS A 58 4.62 -14.08 3.95
C HIS A 58 3.14 -13.94 3.59
N ILE A 59 2.60 -14.91 2.84
CA ILE A 59 1.19 -14.92 2.46
C ILE A 59 0.27 -15.12 3.68
N SER A 60 0.68 -16.02 4.61
CA SER A 60 -0.02 -16.21 5.89
C SER A 60 -0.07 -14.92 6.70
N ASN A 61 1.05 -14.23 6.79
CA ASN A 61 1.16 -12.98 7.54
C ASN A 61 0.30 -11.86 6.91
N GLU A 62 0.31 -11.72 5.57
CA GLU A 62 -0.57 -10.79 4.87
C GLU A 62 -2.05 -11.06 5.21
N PHE A 63 -2.48 -12.32 5.10
CA PHE A 63 -3.85 -12.72 5.40
C PHE A 63 -4.24 -12.41 6.85
N ASN A 64 -3.41 -12.78 7.82
CA ASN A 64 -3.66 -12.54 9.24
C ASN A 64 -3.77 -11.03 9.55
N ILE A 65 -2.83 -10.21 9.02
CA ILE A 65 -2.87 -8.76 9.20
C ILE A 65 -4.18 -8.20 8.64
N LEU A 66 -4.57 -8.57 7.42
CA LEU A 66 -5.79 -8.06 6.77
C LEU A 66 -7.08 -8.45 7.51
N GLN A 67 -7.08 -9.57 8.25
CA GLN A 67 -8.21 -9.94 9.11
C GLN A 67 -8.34 -9.05 10.34
N GLU A 68 -7.23 -8.60 10.91
CA GLU A 68 -7.19 -7.86 12.18
C GLU A 68 -7.33 -6.34 12.01
N ILE A 69 -7.00 -5.81 10.83
CA ILE A 69 -7.04 -4.37 10.60
C ILE A 69 -8.37 -3.90 10.02
N ALA A 70 -8.81 -2.71 10.45
CA ALA A 70 -9.95 -2.02 9.88
C ALA A 70 -9.75 -0.51 10.00
N HIS A 71 -9.61 0.18 8.86
CA HIS A 71 -9.44 1.62 8.80
C HIS A 71 -10.07 2.16 7.51
N PRO A 72 -10.73 3.33 7.50
CA PRO A 72 -11.38 3.87 6.29
C PRO A 72 -10.45 4.04 5.10
N SER A 73 -9.15 4.30 5.33
CA SER A 73 -8.13 4.45 4.30
C SER A 73 -7.24 3.21 4.12
N ILE A 74 -7.72 2.02 4.51
CA ILE A 74 -7.09 0.72 4.20
C ILE A 74 -8.08 -0.11 3.40
N ILE A 75 -7.58 -0.84 2.41
CA ILE A 75 -8.37 -1.77 1.60
C ILE A 75 -9.02 -2.85 2.48
N SER A 76 -10.30 -3.13 2.26
CA SER A 76 -11.02 -4.14 3.04
C SER A 76 -10.92 -5.50 2.37
N LEU A 77 -10.44 -6.51 3.10
CA LEU A 77 -10.62 -7.91 2.75
C LEU A 77 -12.09 -8.28 3.06
N LEU A 78 -12.85 -8.66 2.02
CA LEU A 78 -14.28 -8.97 2.11
C LEU A 78 -14.53 -10.44 2.43
N SER A 79 -13.82 -11.31 1.75
CA SER A 79 -13.92 -12.75 1.89
C SER A 79 -12.70 -13.45 1.32
N ALA A 80 -12.54 -14.73 1.64
CA ALA A 80 -11.44 -15.53 1.13
C ALA A 80 -11.88 -16.98 0.91
N ASN A 81 -11.19 -17.68 0.02
CA ASN A 81 -11.38 -19.11 -0.24
C ASN A 81 -10.11 -19.71 -0.82
N ASN A 82 -10.05 -21.03 -0.93
CA ASN A 82 -9.02 -21.75 -1.65
C ASN A 82 -9.57 -23.04 -2.27
N ASP A 83 -8.89 -23.53 -3.30
CA ASP A 83 -9.07 -24.87 -3.86
C ASP A 83 -7.74 -25.65 -3.83
N ASP A 84 -7.59 -26.68 -4.61
CA ASP A 84 -6.35 -27.48 -4.68
C ASP A 84 -5.19 -26.77 -5.40
N LYS A 85 -5.44 -25.67 -6.11
CA LYS A 85 -4.45 -24.92 -6.90
C LYS A 85 -4.19 -23.51 -6.40
N TYR A 86 -5.25 -22.81 -5.94
CA TYR A 86 -5.22 -21.38 -5.70
C TYR A 86 -5.70 -20.97 -4.31
N ILE A 87 -5.22 -19.80 -3.88
CA ILE A 87 -5.79 -19.00 -2.81
C ILE A 87 -6.51 -17.81 -3.46
N TYR A 88 -7.71 -17.51 -3.00
CA TYR A 88 -8.55 -16.42 -3.47
C TYR A 88 -8.80 -15.45 -2.33
N LEU A 89 -8.37 -14.19 -2.49
CA LEU A 89 -8.65 -13.12 -1.55
C LEU A 89 -9.50 -12.07 -2.27
N ALA A 90 -10.72 -11.85 -1.80
CA ALA A 90 -11.66 -10.89 -2.36
C ALA A 90 -11.59 -9.56 -1.61
N PHE A 91 -11.30 -8.49 -2.31
CA PHE A 91 -11.24 -7.14 -1.80
C PHE A 91 -12.34 -6.26 -2.39
N GLU A 92 -12.68 -5.17 -1.71
CA GLU A 92 -13.48 -4.10 -2.32
C GLU A 92 -12.77 -3.58 -3.59
N PHE A 93 -13.54 -3.23 -4.61
CA PHE A 93 -13.01 -2.65 -5.84
C PHE A 93 -13.08 -1.13 -5.79
N LEU A 94 -11.97 -0.45 -6.06
CA LEU A 94 -11.88 1.01 -6.03
C LEU A 94 -11.75 1.55 -7.46
N LEU A 95 -12.74 2.32 -7.90
CA LEU A 95 -12.93 2.73 -9.29
C LEU A 95 -11.97 3.82 -9.78
N GLY A 96 -11.25 4.50 -8.89
CA GLY A 96 -10.38 5.64 -9.23
C GLY A 96 -8.97 5.28 -9.67
N GLY A 97 -8.62 3.99 -9.73
CA GLY A 97 -7.25 3.56 -10.05
C GLY A 97 -6.27 3.80 -8.91
N ASP A 98 -4.99 3.90 -9.22
CA ASP A 98 -3.92 4.15 -8.27
C ASP A 98 -3.35 5.57 -8.35
N LEU A 99 -2.69 6.00 -7.27
CA LEU A 99 -2.10 7.33 -7.15
C LEU A 99 -0.92 7.53 -8.12
N PHE A 100 -0.22 6.44 -8.49
CA PHE A 100 0.85 6.49 -9.48
C PHE A 100 0.32 6.94 -10.83
N THR A 101 -0.75 6.31 -11.32
CA THR A 101 -1.39 6.65 -12.59
C THR A 101 -1.86 8.12 -12.59
N LEU A 102 -2.51 8.57 -11.48
CA LEU A 102 -2.93 9.96 -11.35
C LEU A 102 -1.74 10.92 -11.37
N LEU A 103 -0.66 10.61 -10.64
CA LEU A 103 0.54 11.42 -10.59
C LEU A 103 1.22 11.51 -11.97
N ARG A 104 1.28 10.42 -12.73
CA ARG A 104 1.83 10.42 -14.09
C ARG A 104 1.02 11.24 -15.07
N VAL A 105 -0.30 11.24 -14.94
CA VAL A 105 -1.20 12.08 -15.78
C VAL A 105 -1.04 13.57 -15.45
N GLU A 106 -0.88 13.93 -14.17
CA GLU A 106 -0.75 15.32 -13.74
C GLU A 106 0.70 15.82 -13.65
N ASN A 107 1.68 14.93 -13.83
CA ASN A 107 3.12 15.13 -13.65
C ASN A 107 3.54 15.41 -12.20
N LYS A 108 2.81 16.27 -11.48
CA LYS A 108 3.04 16.64 -10.07
C LYS A 108 1.77 17.19 -9.46
N PHE A 109 1.68 17.17 -8.13
CA PHE A 109 0.54 17.73 -7.41
C PHE A 109 0.87 19.12 -6.83
N SER A 110 -0.17 19.96 -6.67
CA SER A 110 -0.05 21.16 -5.83
C SER A 110 0.21 20.78 -4.37
N ILE A 111 0.74 21.72 -3.60
CA ILE A 111 0.99 21.52 -2.16
C ILE A 111 -0.30 21.08 -1.43
N GLU A 112 -1.44 21.71 -1.72
CA GLU A 112 -2.74 21.41 -1.11
C GLU A 112 -3.20 19.97 -1.44
N LYS A 113 -3.02 19.55 -2.71
CA LYS A 113 -3.35 18.20 -3.14
C LYS A 113 -2.43 17.16 -2.49
N ALA A 114 -1.14 17.45 -2.40
CA ALA A 114 -0.18 16.60 -1.70
C ALA A 114 -0.51 16.52 -0.19
N GLN A 115 -0.87 17.63 0.47
CA GLN A 115 -1.32 17.65 1.87
C GLN A 115 -2.54 16.76 2.10
N PHE A 116 -3.54 16.82 1.21
CA PHE A 116 -4.76 16.03 1.33
C PHE A 116 -4.49 14.51 1.32
N TYR A 117 -3.67 14.04 0.40
CA TYR A 117 -3.29 12.62 0.35
C TYR A 117 -2.33 12.24 1.47
N ALA A 118 -1.33 13.08 1.73
CA ALA A 118 -0.36 12.88 2.81
C ALA A 118 -1.04 12.74 4.18
N GLY A 119 -2.05 13.57 4.48
CA GLY A 119 -2.79 13.48 5.74
C GLY A 119 -3.48 12.14 5.95
N GLN A 120 -4.06 11.56 4.91
CA GLN A 120 -4.68 10.23 4.97
C GLN A 120 -3.66 9.12 5.21
N ILE A 121 -2.48 9.23 4.57
CA ILE A 121 -1.37 8.29 4.76
C ILE A 121 -0.85 8.36 6.21
N VAL A 122 -0.73 9.56 6.78
CA VAL A 122 -0.36 9.74 8.20
C VAL A 122 -1.32 9.00 9.12
N PHE A 123 -2.63 9.05 8.89
CA PHE A 123 -3.59 8.27 9.68
C PHE A 123 -3.37 6.75 9.56
N VAL A 124 -3.10 6.26 8.35
CA VAL A 124 -2.89 4.82 8.15
C VAL A 124 -1.63 4.34 8.85
N LEU A 125 -0.52 5.07 8.70
CA LEU A 125 0.74 4.70 9.35
C LEU A 125 0.61 4.77 10.88
N ASP A 126 -0.02 5.83 11.43
CA ASP A 126 -0.31 5.96 12.86
C ASP A 126 -1.12 4.75 13.39
N TYR A 127 -2.18 4.38 12.67
CA TYR A 127 -3.01 3.22 13.00
C TYR A 127 -2.24 1.89 12.95
N LEU A 128 -1.47 1.64 11.90
CA LEU A 128 -0.67 0.41 11.78
C LEU A 128 0.40 0.33 12.87
N HIS A 129 1.11 1.43 13.10
CA HIS A 129 2.17 1.51 14.11
C HIS A 129 1.62 1.35 15.53
N SER A 130 0.39 1.82 15.82
CA SER A 130 -0.28 1.57 17.11
C SER A 130 -0.55 0.08 17.39
N LYS A 131 -0.51 -0.76 16.34
CA LYS A 131 -0.64 -2.22 16.40
C LYS A 131 0.70 -2.95 16.23
N ASN A 132 1.83 -2.23 16.26
CA ASN A 132 3.16 -2.75 15.96
C ASN A 132 3.27 -3.39 14.57
N ILE A 133 2.49 -2.93 13.60
CA ILE A 133 2.55 -3.38 12.22
C ILE A 133 3.41 -2.39 11.43
N ILE A 134 4.49 -2.89 10.85
CA ILE A 134 5.29 -2.16 9.87
C ILE A 134 4.78 -2.50 8.46
N TYR A 135 4.56 -1.48 7.62
CA TYR A 135 3.95 -1.66 6.31
C TYR A 135 4.98 -2.02 5.22
N ARG A 136 6.10 -1.33 5.12
CA ARG A 136 7.28 -1.58 4.24
C ARG A 136 7.05 -1.51 2.73
N ASN A 137 5.86 -1.14 2.28
CA ASN A 137 5.48 -1.16 0.86
C ASN A 137 4.80 0.13 0.39
N LEU A 138 5.12 1.26 1.08
CA LEU A 138 4.52 2.55 0.77
C LEU A 138 5.11 3.10 -0.53
N LYS A 139 4.24 3.26 -1.53
CA LYS A 139 4.52 3.85 -2.84
C LYS A 139 3.21 4.19 -3.56
N PRO A 140 3.23 5.05 -4.59
CA PRO A 140 2.01 5.50 -5.26
C PRO A 140 1.16 4.37 -5.86
N GLU A 141 1.79 3.28 -6.36
CA GLU A 141 1.11 2.13 -6.97
C GLU A 141 0.25 1.33 -5.98
N ASN A 142 0.52 1.46 -4.68
CA ASN A 142 -0.19 0.75 -3.62
C ASN A 142 -1.22 1.64 -2.91
N ILE A 143 -1.46 2.84 -3.42
CA ILE A 143 -2.44 3.79 -2.92
C ILE A 143 -3.56 3.90 -3.94
N LEU A 144 -4.71 3.32 -3.64
CA LEU A 144 -5.86 3.29 -4.52
C LEU A 144 -6.81 4.45 -4.23
N ILE A 145 -7.45 4.99 -5.27
CA ILE A 145 -8.36 6.13 -5.18
C ILE A 145 -9.81 5.62 -5.25
N ASN A 146 -10.60 6.00 -4.28
CA ASN A 146 -12.03 5.68 -4.24
C ASN A 146 -12.83 6.66 -5.11
N LYS A 147 -14.09 6.33 -5.41
CA LYS A 147 -15.02 7.16 -6.20
C LYS A 147 -15.27 8.56 -5.63
N ASN A 148 -15.06 8.76 -4.33
CA ASN A 148 -15.17 10.06 -3.67
C ASN A 148 -13.82 10.84 -3.61
N GLY A 149 -12.75 10.32 -4.26
CA GLY A 149 -11.43 10.93 -4.29
C GLY A 149 -10.55 10.69 -3.07
N TYR A 150 -11.06 10.01 -2.03
CA TYR A 150 -10.27 9.57 -0.89
C TYR A 150 -9.49 8.31 -1.22
N ILE A 151 -8.39 8.06 -0.48
CA ILE A 151 -7.50 6.94 -0.77
C ILE A 151 -7.69 5.76 0.18
N LYS A 152 -7.24 4.60 -0.31
CA LYS A 152 -7.03 3.41 0.52
C LYS A 152 -5.68 2.77 0.19
N ILE A 153 -4.91 2.47 1.23
CA ILE A 153 -3.66 1.73 1.09
C ILE A 153 -3.96 0.25 0.88
N SER A 154 -3.28 -0.36 -0.08
CA SER A 154 -3.43 -1.77 -0.49
C SER A 154 -2.10 -2.51 -0.37
N ASP A 155 -2.07 -3.79 -0.75
CA ASP A 155 -0.87 -4.64 -0.85
C ASP A 155 -0.06 -4.75 0.46
N PHE A 156 -0.57 -5.54 1.38
CA PHE A 156 0.06 -5.85 2.68
C PHE A 156 1.05 -7.03 2.62
N GLY A 157 1.43 -7.49 1.43
CA GLY A 157 2.31 -8.64 1.23
C GLY A 157 3.70 -8.51 1.87
N LEU A 158 4.18 -7.28 2.09
CA LEU A 158 5.43 -7.02 2.79
C LEU A 158 5.24 -6.58 4.25
N SER A 159 4.01 -6.41 4.73
CA SER A 159 3.75 -5.95 6.09
C SER A 159 4.11 -7.01 7.12
N LYS A 160 4.45 -6.59 8.32
CA LYS A 160 4.85 -7.50 9.39
C LYS A 160 4.49 -6.94 10.76
N VAL A 161 3.98 -7.79 11.65
CA VAL A 161 3.92 -7.50 13.09
C VAL A 161 5.32 -7.66 13.67
N ILE A 162 5.82 -6.67 14.39
CA ILE A 162 7.15 -6.69 14.99
C ILE A 162 7.07 -6.40 16.49
N GLU A 163 7.90 -7.09 17.27
CA GLU A 163 8.06 -6.80 18.70
C GLU A 163 9.15 -5.76 18.95
N ASP A 164 10.24 -5.79 18.18
CA ASP A 164 11.36 -4.84 18.25
C ASP A 164 11.87 -4.52 16.83
N ARG A 165 12.65 -5.42 16.22
CA ARG A 165 13.33 -5.20 14.95
C ARG A 165 13.16 -6.34 13.96
N THR A 166 13.32 -6.00 12.68
CA THR A 166 13.42 -6.98 11.59
C THR A 166 14.63 -6.66 10.71
N TYR A 167 15.11 -7.66 9.94
CA TYR A 167 16.34 -7.57 9.13
C TYR A 167 16.10 -7.90 7.66
N THR A 168 14.88 -8.28 7.29
CA THR A 168 14.56 -8.65 5.91
C THR A 168 14.68 -7.46 4.98
N MET A 169 15.62 -7.48 4.03
CA MET A 169 15.70 -6.45 2.99
C MET A 169 14.56 -6.65 1.99
N CYS A 170 13.55 -5.78 2.05
CA CYS A 170 12.39 -5.80 1.18
C CYS A 170 11.83 -4.39 0.98
N GLY A 171 11.12 -4.19 -0.13
CA GLY A 171 10.55 -2.92 -0.54
C GLY A 171 11.05 -2.49 -1.92
N THR A 172 10.59 -1.33 -2.39
CA THR A 172 11.01 -0.72 -3.65
C THR A 172 12.31 0.07 -3.44
N PRO A 173 13.36 -0.10 -4.27
CA PRO A 173 14.69 0.50 -4.05
C PRO A 173 14.69 1.97 -3.65
N GLY A 174 14.03 2.86 -4.39
CA GLY A 174 13.98 4.30 -4.11
C GLY A 174 13.30 4.69 -2.80
N TYR A 175 12.52 3.78 -2.19
CA TYR A 175 11.78 4.00 -0.93
C TYR A 175 12.46 3.42 0.30
N LEU A 176 13.58 2.67 0.12
CA LEU A 176 14.27 2.02 1.25
C LEU A 176 14.94 3.04 2.16
N ALA A 177 14.75 2.86 3.47
CA ALA A 177 15.46 3.67 4.47
C ALA A 177 16.95 3.24 4.56
N PRO A 178 17.87 4.15 4.93
CA PRO A 178 19.31 3.85 5.04
C PRO A 178 19.62 2.65 5.91
N GLU A 179 18.89 2.48 7.03
CA GLU A 179 19.08 1.37 7.96
C GLU A 179 18.71 0.00 7.37
N ILE A 180 17.80 -0.06 6.37
CA ILE A 180 17.50 -1.29 5.61
C ILE A 180 18.68 -1.64 4.70
N ILE A 181 19.17 -0.67 3.94
CA ILE A 181 20.31 -0.84 3.01
C ILE A 181 21.56 -1.28 3.78
N LEU A 182 21.79 -0.70 4.96
CA LEU A 182 22.94 -1.01 5.83
C LEU A 182 22.75 -2.28 6.68
N ASN A 183 21.62 -2.97 6.56
CA ASN A 183 21.29 -4.17 7.34
C ASN A 183 21.49 -4.01 8.86
N LYS A 184 21.11 -2.85 9.42
CA LYS A 184 21.31 -2.52 10.86
C LYS A 184 20.16 -2.98 11.77
N GLY A 185 19.18 -3.71 11.21
CA GLY A 185 17.94 -4.00 11.91
C GLY A 185 17.06 -2.73 12.02
N TYR A 186 15.78 -2.86 11.68
CA TYR A 186 14.88 -1.71 11.56
C TYR A 186 13.50 -1.99 12.15
N GLY A 187 12.80 -0.92 12.50
CA GLY A 187 11.46 -0.92 13.06
C GLY A 187 10.50 -0.03 12.25
N LEU A 188 9.46 0.46 12.91
CA LEU A 188 8.36 1.25 12.34
C LEU A 188 8.82 2.53 11.62
N SER A 189 9.97 3.09 12.01
CA SER A 189 10.52 4.34 11.49
C SER A 189 10.82 4.34 9.99
N VAL A 190 10.97 3.16 9.36
CA VAL A 190 11.23 3.08 7.91
C VAL A 190 10.01 3.49 7.09
N ASP A 191 8.79 3.32 7.63
CA ASP A 191 7.57 3.77 6.96
C ASP A 191 7.50 5.31 6.91
N TRP A 192 8.02 6.00 7.94
CA TRP A 192 8.11 7.47 7.91
C TRP A 192 9.16 7.98 6.93
N TRP A 193 10.26 7.25 6.73
CA TRP A 193 11.19 7.53 5.64
C TRP A 193 10.50 7.39 4.29
N ALA A 194 9.84 6.25 4.03
CA ALA A 194 9.10 6.01 2.79
C ALA A 194 8.00 7.06 2.56
N PHE A 195 7.34 7.53 3.63
CA PHE A 195 6.39 8.63 3.56
C PHE A 195 7.07 9.95 3.11
N GLY A 196 8.28 10.22 3.57
CA GLY A 196 9.07 11.36 3.11
C GLY A 196 9.40 11.32 1.61
N ILE A 197 9.77 10.13 1.10
CA ILE A 197 9.97 9.89 -0.34
C ILE A 197 8.68 10.16 -1.12
N LEU A 198 7.57 9.56 -0.68
CA LEU A 198 6.28 9.71 -1.34
C LEU A 198 5.79 11.16 -1.36
N LEU A 199 5.95 11.89 -0.25
CA LEU A 199 5.61 13.31 -0.18
C LEU A 199 6.44 14.13 -1.17
N TYR A 200 7.74 13.84 -1.26
CA TYR A 200 8.61 14.47 -2.25
C TYR A 200 8.12 14.17 -3.67
N GLU A 201 7.88 12.88 -3.99
CA GLU A 201 7.43 12.46 -5.32
C GLU A 201 6.08 13.07 -5.70
N MET A 202 5.13 13.17 -4.78
CA MET A 202 3.85 13.85 -5.05
C MET A 202 4.03 15.31 -5.46
N ILE A 203 4.99 16.05 -4.88
CA ILE A 203 5.20 17.48 -5.14
C ILE A 203 6.09 17.69 -6.38
N CYS A 204 7.08 16.84 -6.62
CA CYS A 204 8.07 16.99 -7.68
C CYS A 204 7.78 16.15 -8.94
N GLY A 205 6.99 15.08 -8.82
CA GLY A 205 6.67 14.14 -9.89
C GLY A 205 7.68 12.99 -10.07
N VAL A 206 8.82 13.06 -9.36
CA VAL A 206 9.88 12.03 -9.36
C VAL A 206 10.39 11.79 -7.95
N ASP A 207 10.90 10.59 -7.65
CA ASP A 207 11.51 10.32 -6.36
C ASP A 207 12.85 11.08 -6.20
N PRO A 208 13.25 11.45 -4.97
CA PRO A 208 14.43 12.29 -4.74
C PRO A 208 15.77 11.59 -5.05
N PHE A 209 15.79 10.27 -5.15
CA PHE A 209 16.99 9.45 -5.31
C PHE A 209 17.03 8.65 -6.61
N ALA A 210 16.07 8.92 -7.53
CA ALA A 210 15.92 8.19 -8.79
C ALA A 210 17.22 8.12 -9.60
N ASP A 211 17.56 6.93 -10.08
CA ASP A 211 18.63 6.65 -11.01
C ASP A 211 18.26 5.38 -11.81
N GLU A 212 18.90 5.16 -12.97
CA GLU A 212 18.73 3.94 -13.76
C GLU A 212 19.41 2.73 -13.10
N ASP A 213 20.49 2.98 -12.35
CA ASP A 213 21.24 1.95 -11.61
C ASP A 213 20.79 1.88 -10.15
N THR A 214 20.31 0.71 -9.73
CA THR A 214 19.89 0.45 -8.34
C THR A 214 21.00 0.73 -7.31
N MET A 215 22.27 0.44 -7.63
CA MET A 215 23.38 0.72 -6.71
C MET A 215 23.58 2.22 -6.53
N LYS A 216 23.35 2.99 -7.58
CA LYS A 216 23.39 4.45 -7.56
C LYS A 216 22.25 5.03 -6.71
N ILE A 217 21.04 4.43 -6.79
CA ILE A 217 19.94 4.79 -5.92
C ILE A 217 20.35 4.61 -4.44
N TYR A 218 20.98 3.48 -4.09
CA TYR A 218 21.44 3.23 -2.72
C TYR A 218 22.53 4.22 -2.27
N GLU A 219 23.50 4.55 -3.14
CA GLU A 219 24.49 5.59 -2.86
C GLU A 219 23.82 6.94 -2.59
N ASN A 220 22.88 7.37 -3.45
CA ASN A 220 22.16 8.62 -3.30
C ASN A 220 21.37 8.69 -1.98
N ILE A 221 20.73 7.57 -1.57
CA ILE A 221 20.03 7.45 -0.29
C ILE A 221 21.00 7.59 0.88
N LEU A 222 22.14 6.86 0.87
CA LEU A 222 23.12 6.86 1.96
C LEU A 222 23.82 8.21 2.10
N GLU A 223 24.06 8.90 1.01
CA GLU A 223 24.64 10.25 0.98
C GLU A 223 23.59 11.36 1.19
N ARG A 224 22.30 11.00 1.25
CA ARG A 224 21.18 11.94 1.38
C ARG A 224 21.20 13.05 0.32
N LYS A 225 21.44 12.69 -0.93
CA LYS A 225 21.52 13.63 -2.07
C LYS A 225 20.14 14.13 -2.48
N ILE A 226 19.50 14.99 -1.67
CA ILE A 226 18.18 15.54 -1.94
C ILE A 226 18.32 16.93 -2.56
N GLN A 227 17.75 17.10 -3.75
CA GLN A 227 17.66 18.40 -4.42
C GLN A 227 16.21 18.89 -4.38
N PHE A 228 15.99 20.15 -4.02
CA PHE A 228 14.66 20.73 -3.97
C PHE A 228 14.49 21.76 -5.10
N SER A 229 13.56 21.51 -6.01
CA SER A 229 13.15 22.46 -7.05
C SER A 229 12.34 23.62 -6.47
N SER A 230 11.95 24.57 -7.33
CA SER A 230 11.04 25.66 -6.97
C SER A 230 9.62 25.24 -6.62
N ASP A 231 9.26 23.96 -6.87
CA ASP A 231 7.94 23.42 -6.56
C ASP A 231 7.70 23.27 -5.05
N PHE A 232 8.77 23.20 -4.26
CA PHE A 232 8.69 23.06 -2.82
C PHE A 232 8.69 24.43 -2.13
N ASP A 233 7.72 24.64 -1.25
CA ASP A 233 7.76 25.72 -0.27
C ASP A 233 8.67 25.38 0.93
N ASP A 234 8.94 26.34 1.80
CA ASP A 234 9.82 26.12 2.97
C ASP A 234 9.25 25.08 3.95
N LYS A 235 7.91 24.96 4.02
CA LYS A 235 7.25 24.04 4.93
C LYS A 235 7.36 22.61 4.44
N SER A 236 7.12 22.34 3.13
CA SER A 236 7.28 21.04 2.54
C SER A 236 8.73 20.57 2.57
N ARG A 237 9.69 21.46 2.25
CA ARG A 237 11.14 21.19 2.39
C ARG A 237 11.51 20.81 3.82
N SER A 238 10.99 21.57 4.80
CA SER A 238 11.26 21.31 6.21
C SER A 238 10.74 19.93 6.64
N LEU A 239 9.47 19.59 6.35
CA LEU A 239 8.89 18.29 6.72
C LEU A 239 9.66 17.14 6.08
N ILE A 240 9.91 17.21 4.75
CA ILE A 240 10.64 16.18 4.03
C ILE A 240 12.04 15.97 4.62
N LYS A 241 12.77 17.03 4.97
CA LYS A 241 14.09 16.92 5.61
C LYS A 241 14.04 16.20 6.96
N HIS A 242 12.98 16.39 7.76
CA HIS A 242 12.81 15.71 9.04
C HIS A 242 12.37 14.24 8.88
N LEU A 243 11.62 13.92 7.82
CA LEU A 243 11.23 12.54 7.49
C LEU A 243 12.41 11.76 6.90
N LEU A 244 13.17 12.39 5.99
CA LEU A 244 14.36 11.81 5.36
C LEU A 244 15.62 12.06 6.20
N GLU A 245 15.52 11.89 7.51
CA GLU A 245 16.62 12.01 8.46
C GLU A 245 17.22 10.62 8.75
N PRO A 246 18.52 10.39 8.43
CA PRO A 246 19.16 9.10 8.69
C PRO A 246 19.30 8.76 10.17
N ASP A 247 19.48 9.79 11.02
CA ASP A 247 19.56 9.62 12.46
C ASP A 247 18.15 9.39 13.04
N LEU A 248 17.90 8.14 13.47
CA LEU A 248 16.60 7.73 14.01
C LEU A 248 16.18 8.54 15.24
N SER A 249 17.13 9.09 15.99
CA SER A 249 16.86 9.95 17.15
C SER A 249 16.36 11.35 16.77
N LYS A 250 16.37 11.69 15.47
CA LYS A 250 15.93 12.98 14.91
C LYS A 250 14.82 12.84 13.87
N ARG A 251 14.58 11.62 13.36
CA ARG A 251 13.55 11.37 12.35
C ARG A 251 12.16 11.57 12.93
N TYR A 252 11.35 12.41 12.30
CA TYR A 252 9.94 12.61 12.68
C TYR A 252 9.13 11.32 12.56
N GLY A 253 8.17 11.16 13.48
CA GLY A 253 7.41 9.93 13.67
C GLY A 253 8.11 8.89 14.56
N ASN A 254 9.44 9.02 14.77
CA ASN A 254 10.23 8.15 15.66
C ASN A 254 10.65 8.83 16.97
N LEU A 255 10.29 10.09 17.17
CA LEU A 255 10.61 10.84 18.39
C LEU A 255 9.58 10.56 19.48
N LYS A 256 9.79 11.16 20.66
CA LYS A 256 8.91 10.98 21.83
C LYS A 256 7.45 11.37 21.55
N SER A 257 7.21 12.38 20.71
CA SER A 257 5.86 12.82 20.34
C SER A 257 5.22 11.94 19.25
N GLY A 258 5.98 11.01 18.68
CA GLY A 258 5.50 10.09 17.64
C GLY A 258 4.94 10.83 16.42
N VAL A 259 3.76 10.43 15.97
CA VAL A 259 3.07 11.04 14.83
C VAL A 259 2.74 12.52 15.02
N ASN A 260 2.68 13.01 16.26
CA ASN A 260 2.35 14.41 16.54
C ASN A 260 3.42 15.38 16.04
N ASP A 261 4.68 14.96 15.91
CA ASP A 261 5.72 15.79 15.28
C ASP A 261 5.37 16.09 13.82
N ILE A 262 4.72 15.15 13.14
CA ILE A 262 4.26 15.30 11.76
C ILE A 262 2.95 16.08 11.70
N LYS A 263 1.93 15.70 12.50
CA LYS A 263 0.60 16.32 12.50
C LYS A 263 0.65 17.82 12.87
N ASN A 264 1.54 18.20 13.78
CA ASN A 264 1.71 19.59 14.24
C ASN A 264 2.70 20.39 13.39
N HIS A 265 3.34 19.80 12.39
CA HIS A 265 4.29 20.50 11.54
C HIS A 265 3.59 21.63 10.73
N PRO A 266 4.23 22.79 10.50
CA PRO A 266 3.65 23.91 9.74
C PRO A 266 3.11 23.55 8.35
N PHE A 267 3.62 22.47 7.73
CA PHE A 267 3.10 21.92 6.47
C PHE A 267 1.61 21.55 6.59
N PHE A 268 1.17 20.99 7.71
CA PHE A 268 -0.21 20.61 7.94
C PHE A 268 -1.05 21.65 8.72
N LYS A 269 -0.55 22.90 8.88
CA LYS A 269 -1.23 23.93 9.69
C LYS A 269 -2.68 24.20 9.28
N SER A 270 -3.01 24.11 7.99
CA SER A 270 -4.37 24.31 7.45
C SER A 270 -5.24 23.06 7.51
N MET A 271 -4.67 21.90 7.87
CA MET A 271 -5.38 20.62 7.86
C MET A 271 -6.34 20.53 9.04
N ASN A 272 -7.61 20.25 8.76
CA ASN A 272 -8.57 19.83 9.77
C ASN A 272 -8.58 18.30 9.83
N TRP A 273 -7.83 17.75 10.77
CA TRP A 273 -7.64 16.31 10.92
C TRP A 273 -8.97 15.55 11.17
N ASP A 274 -9.89 16.11 11.94
CA ASP A 274 -11.18 15.48 12.23
C ASP A 274 -12.06 15.42 10.97
N LYS A 275 -12.13 16.50 10.20
CA LYS A 275 -12.85 16.52 8.92
C LYS A 275 -12.24 15.59 7.90
N LEU A 276 -10.89 15.51 7.83
CA LEU A 276 -10.20 14.60 6.94
C LEU A 276 -10.53 13.14 7.29
N LEU A 277 -10.48 12.77 8.57
CA LEU A 277 -10.79 11.42 9.03
C LEU A 277 -12.25 11.03 8.74
N ARG A 278 -13.19 11.97 8.93
CA ARG A 278 -14.61 11.75 8.61
C ARG A 278 -14.96 11.89 7.13
N GLN A 279 -13.95 12.12 6.26
CA GLN A 279 -14.13 12.33 4.82
C GLN A 279 -15.08 13.50 4.48
N GLU A 280 -14.99 14.59 5.24
CA GLU A 280 -15.81 15.81 5.08
C GLU A 280 -15.05 16.92 4.33
N ILE A 281 -13.78 16.72 3.95
CA ILE A 281 -13.03 17.64 3.11
C ILE A 281 -13.30 17.29 1.64
N GLU A 282 -13.59 18.29 0.82
CA GLU A 282 -13.74 18.07 -0.62
C GLU A 282 -12.41 17.57 -1.22
N ALA A 283 -12.46 16.42 -1.90
CA ALA A 283 -11.28 15.83 -2.48
C ALA A 283 -10.80 16.65 -3.70
N PRO A 284 -9.50 16.90 -3.84
CA PRO A 284 -8.95 17.71 -4.93
C PRO A 284 -9.03 17.02 -6.31
N PHE A 285 -9.36 15.74 -6.32
CA PHE A 285 -9.63 14.96 -7.52
C PHE A 285 -10.76 13.97 -7.22
N ILE A 286 -11.79 14.00 -8.06
CA ILE A 286 -12.88 13.03 -8.03
C ILE A 286 -12.88 12.30 -9.38
N PRO A 287 -12.72 10.95 -9.37
CA PRO A 287 -12.73 10.17 -10.59
C PRO A 287 -14.03 10.36 -11.39
N LYS A 288 -13.92 10.65 -12.69
CA LYS A 288 -15.07 10.77 -13.58
C LYS A 288 -15.50 9.39 -14.06
N ILE A 289 -16.43 8.78 -13.34
CA ILE A 289 -16.94 7.42 -13.56
C ILE A 289 -18.34 7.51 -14.14
N LYS A 290 -18.60 6.82 -15.27
CA LYS A 290 -19.92 6.78 -15.91
C LYS A 290 -20.80 5.63 -15.40
N GLY A 291 -20.22 4.63 -14.75
CA GLY A 291 -20.91 3.47 -14.18
C GLY A 291 -20.04 2.68 -13.21
N ASP A 292 -20.68 1.92 -12.33
CA ASP A 292 -19.98 1.19 -11.24
C ASP A 292 -19.07 0.03 -11.72
N ASN A 293 -18.97 -0.21 -13.04
CA ASN A 293 -18.17 -1.28 -13.64
C ASN A 293 -17.13 -0.76 -14.64
N GLU A 294 -16.78 0.53 -14.59
CA GLU A 294 -15.85 1.12 -15.56
C GLU A 294 -14.39 0.94 -15.11
N LEU A 295 -13.56 0.29 -15.96
CA LEU A 295 -12.12 0.11 -15.72
C LEU A 295 -11.27 1.24 -16.29
N LYS A 296 -11.81 2.44 -16.46
CA LYS A 296 -11.17 3.59 -17.12
C LYS A 296 -9.80 3.95 -16.54
N TYR A 297 -9.60 3.72 -15.26
CA TYR A 297 -8.37 4.07 -14.53
C TYR A 297 -7.47 2.86 -14.28
N TYR A 298 -7.72 1.73 -14.94
CA TYR A 298 -6.94 0.52 -14.84
C TYR A 298 -6.40 0.09 -16.20
N ASN A 299 -5.18 -0.45 -16.20
CA ASN A 299 -4.68 -1.20 -17.34
C ASN A 299 -5.24 -2.63 -17.28
N VAL A 300 -5.63 -3.16 -18.43
CA VAL A 300 -6.04 -4.56 -18.57
C VAL A 300 -4.88 -5.33 -19.18
N TYR A 301 -4.52 -6.43 -18.56
CA TYR A 301 -3.43 -7.29 -18.99
C TYR A 301 -3.99 -8.59 -19.58
N PRO A 302 -3.30 -9.19 -20.57
CA PRO A 302 -3.67 -10.51 -21.06
C PRO A 302 -3.57 -11.54 -19.93
N ASP A 303 -4.47 -12.52 -19.95
CA ASP A 303 -4.34 -13.68 -19.06
C ASP A 303 -3.09 -14.47 -19.44
N SER A 304 -2.29 -14.84 -18.45
CA SER A 304 -1.22 -15.80 -18.64
C SER A 304 -1.77 -17.22 -18.68
N ASP A 305 -1.14 -18.12 -19.44
CA ASP A 305 -1.43 -19.54 -19.38
C ASP A 305 -1.23 -20.04 -17.96
N ASP A 306 -2.30 -20.60 -17.39
CA ASP A 306 -2.35 -20.97 -16.01
C ASP A 306 -1.99 -22.43 -15.84
N ASN A 307 -0.72 -22.73 -15.55
CA ASN A 307 -0.17 -24.05 -15.36
C ASN A 307 -0.06 -24.45 -13.88
N ALA A 308 -0.97 -23.97 -13.01
CA ALA A 308 -0.92 -24.33 -11.61
C ALA A 308 -1.13 -25.82 -11.40
N GLU A 309 -0.18 -26.44 -10.71
CA GLU A 309 -0.27 -27.86 -10.33
C GLU A 309 -1.14 -28.00 -9.07
N PRO A 310 -2.07 -28.98 -9.02
CA PRO A 310 -2.87 -29.21 -7.84
C PRO A 310 -2.01 -29.77 -6.70
N ILE A 311 -2.29 -29.34 -5.48
CA ILE A 311 -1.61 -29.78 -4.27
C ILE A 311 -2.52 -30.75 -3.52
N LYS A 312 -1.97 -31.86 -3.06
CA LYS A 312 -2.72 -32.80 -2.22
C LYS A 312 -3.09 -32.14 -0.90
N LYS A 313 -4.28 -32.42 -0.40
CA LYS A 313 -4.81 -31.85 0.84
C LYS A 313 -3.89 -32.04 2.05
N GLU A 314 -3.18 -33.17 2.11
CA GLU A 314 -2.21 -33.51 3.16
C GLU A 314 -0.95 -32.66 3.14
N ASP A 315 -0.56 -32.13 1.94
CA ASP A 315 0.63 -31.30 1.70
C ASP A 315 0.31 -29.80 1.63
N ASP A 316 -0.97 -29.42 1.78
CA ASP A 316 -1.42 -28.05 1.64
C ASP A 316 -1.31 -27.25 2.95
N PRO A 317 -0.35 -26.35 3.10
CA PRO A 317 -0.15 -25.56 4.32
C PRO A 317 -1.28 -24.55 4.58
N PHE A 318 -2.11 -24.26 3.57
CA PHE A 318 -3.16 -23.23 3.60
C PHE A 318 -4.53 -23.77 4.05
N VAL A 319 -4.71 -25.07 4.21
CA VAL A 319 -5.98 -25.68 4.66
C VAL A 319 -6.46 -25.07 5.98
N LYS A 320 -5.53 -24.70 6.88
CA LYS A 320 -5.88 -24.17 8.21
C LYS A 320 -6.48 -22.76 8.19
N TRP A 321 -6.37 -22.03 7.09
CA TRP A 321 -6.88 -20.66 7.01
C TRP A 321 -8.39 -20.58 6.85
N PHE A 322 -9.02 -21.64 6.38
CA PHE A 322 -10.42 -21.66 5.95
C PHE A 322 -11.28 -22.68 6.72
N ASN A 323 -10.73 -23.31 7.77
CA ASN A 323 -11.43 -24.24 8.65
C ASN A 323 -11.99 -23.57 9.89
#